data_167537147f79341195efb114ce65125f
#
_entry.id   167537147f79341195efb114ce65125f
#
_cell.length_a   1.000
_cell.length_b   1.000
_cell.length_c   1.000
_cell.angle_alpha   90.00
_cell.angle_beta   90.00
_cell.angle_gamma   90.00
#
_symmetry.space_group_name_H-M   'P 1'
#
loop_
_entity.id
_entity.type
_entity.pdbx_description
1 polymer ?
#
loop_
_entity_poly.entity_id
_entity_poly.type
_entity_poly.pdbx_seq_one_letter_code
_entity_poly.pdbx_strand_id
1 'polypeptide(L)' 'MTQEYYTILHRGEVLFKDLTETEYFDKLADLAEDFYSTGSPNPSELDTKITTG' A
#
# COMPACT_ATOMS: atom_id res chain seq x y z
N MET A 1 21.43 10.85 -3.35
CA MET A 1 20.11 10.84 -4.02
C MET A 1 19.02 10.50 -3.05
N THR A 2 17.92 11.24 -3.09
CA THR A 2 16.78 10.96 -2.26
C THR A 2 15.96 9.82 -2.86
N GLN A 3 15.45 8.96 -2.01
CA GLN A 3 14.60 7.86 -2.43
C GLN A 3 13.25 8.00 -1.73
N GLU A 4 12.20 7.73 -2.47
CA GLU A 4 10.85 7.78 -1.92
C GLU A 4 10.43 6.41 -1.42
N TYR A 5 9.78 6.41 -0.27
CA TYR A 5 9.24 5.20 0.33
C TYR A 5 7.74 5.37 0.50
N TYR A 6 7.03 4.28 0.36
CA TYR A 6 5.58 4.27 0.40
C TYR A 6 5.09 3.49 1.61
N THR A 7 4.03 4.01 2.22
CA THR A 7 3.36 3.35 3.34
C THR A 7 1.90 3.19 2.96
N ILE A 8 1.37 1.97 3.08
CA ILE A 8 -0.03 1.69 2.79
C ILE A 8 -0.78 1.54 4.09
N LEU A 9 -1.87 2.32 4.22
CA LEU A 9 -2.72 2.27 5.40
C LEU A 9 -4.11 1.82 4.99
N HIS A 10 -4.77 1.13 5.90
CA HIS A 10 -6.16 0.73 5.74
C HIS A 10 -6.94 1.25 6.94
N ARG A 11 -7.83 2.21 6.67
CA ARG A 11 -8.64 2.84 7.71
C ARG A 11 -7.78 3.40 8.85
N GLY A 12 -6.65 4.02 8.48
CA GLY A 12 -5.72 4.61 9.42
C GLY A 12 -4.72 3.65 10.04
N GLU A 13 -4.81 2.37 9.72
CA GLU A 13 -3.92 1.35 10.25
C GLU A 13 -2.85 1.01 9.22
N VAL A 14 -1.57 1.01 9.63
CA VAL A 14 -0.47 0.72 8.72
C VAL A 14 -0.45 -0.76 8.39
N LEU A 15 -0.58 -1.07 7.09
CA LEU A 15 -0.46 -2.43 6.59
C LEU A 15 0.97 -2.74 6.16
N PHE A 16 1.56 -1.83 5.41
CA PHE A 16 2.93 -1.98 4.91
C PHE A 16 3.63 -0.65 5.04
N LYS A 17 4.92 -0.69 5.30
CA LYS A 17 5.73 0.48 5.60
C LYS A 17 7.07 0.38 4.89
N ASP A 18 7.64 1.53 4.54
CA ASP A 18 8.96 1.63 3.93
C ASP A 18 9.11 0.80 2.65
N LEU A 19 8.08 0.83 1.82
CA LEU A 19 8.09 0.12 0.54
C LEU A 19 8.78 0.96 -0.52
N THR A 20 9.60 0.30 -1.35
CA THR A 20 10.11 0.95 -2.57
C THR A 20 8.97 1.05 -3.57
N GLU A 21 9.18 1.79 -4.66
CA GLU A 21 8.16 1.94 -5.70
C GLU A 21 7.74 0.58 -6.26
N THR A 22 8.70 -0.29 -6.54
CA THR A 22 8.40 -1.62 -7.07
C THR A 22 7.59 -2.44 -6.05
N GLU A 23 8.03 -2.42 -4.80
CA GLU A 23 7.32 -3.14 -3.73
C GLU A 23 5.91 -2.59 -3.51
N TYR A 24 5.76 -1.28 -3.63
CA TYR A 24 4.47 -0.64 -3.49
C TYR A 24 3.48 -1.16 -4.55
N PHE A 25 3.90 -1.21 -5.81
CA PHE A 25 3.05 -1.71 -6.88
C PHE A 25 2.73 -3.20 -6.69
N ASP A 26 3.70 -3.99 -6.23
CA ASP A 26 3.47 -5.40 -5.94
C ASP A 26 2.43 -5.58 -4.85
N LYS A 27 2.51 -4.77 -3.79
CA LYS A 27 1.55 -4.86 -2.70
C LYS A 27 0.16 -4.41 -3.11
N LEU A 28 0.08 -3.39 -3.95
CA LEU A 28 -1.22 -2.96 -4.48
C LEU A 28 -1.88 -4.08 -5.29
N ALA A 29 -1.10 -4.80 -6.09
CA ALA A 29 -1.63 -5.92 -6.86
C ALA A 29 -2.13 -7.03 -5.94
N ASP A 30 -1.37 -7.36 -4.89
CA ASP A 30 -1.77 -8.36 -3.91
C ASP A 30 -3.07 -7.97 -3.21
N LEU A 31 -3.17 -6.70 -2.81
CA LEU A 31 -4.38 -6.21 -2.13
C LEU A 31 -5.58 -6.24 -3.07
N ALA A 32 -5.38 -5.95 -4.35
CA ALA A 32 -6.45 -6.02 -5.33
C ALA A 32 -6.94 -7.46 -5.49
N GLU A 33 -6.04 -8.43 -5.54
CA GLU A 33 -6.40 -9.84 -5.60
C GLU A 33 -7.20 -10.27 -4.38
N ASP A 34 -6.76 -9.84 -3.20
CA ASP A 34 -7.47 -10.14 -1.96
C ASP A 34 -8.89 -9.56 -1.99
N PHE A 35 -9.03 -8.35 -2.51
CA PHE A 35 -10.34 -7.72 -2.64
C PHE A 35 -11.25 -8.52 -3.57
N TYR A 36 -10.73 -8.96 -4.71
CA TYR A 36 -11.51 -9.75 -5.64
C TYR A 36 -11.91 -11.12 -5.07
N SER A 37 -11.07 -11.69 -4.23
CA SER A 37 -11.33 -13.02 -3.65
C SER A 37 -12.24 -12.95 -2.43
N THR A 38 -12.05 -11.98 -1.55
CA THR A 38 -12.73 -11.92 -0.26
C THR A 38 -13.59 -10.69 -0.04
N GLY A 39 -13.46 -9.69 -0.92
CA GLY A 39 -14.13 -8.40 -0.77
C GLY A 39 -13.43 -7.46 0.20
N SER A 40 -12.26 -7.80 0.68
CA SER A 40 -11.49 -7.00 1.63
C SER A 40 -10.00 -7.12 1.34
N PRO A 41 -9.21 -6.06 1.49
CA PRO A 41 -9.62 -4.69 1.85
C PRO A 41 -10.26 -3.96 0.67
N ASN A 42 -11.18 -3.05 0.95
CA ASN A 42 -11.79 -2.23 -0.09
C ASN A 42 -10.77 -1.15 -0.51
N PRO A 43 -10.44 -1.04 -1.81
CA PRO A 43 -9.45 -0.05 -2.26
C PRO A 43 -9.79 1.39 -1.89
N SER A 44 -11.08 1.72 -1.77
CA SER A 44 -11.48 3.07 -1.39
C SER A 44 -11.15 3.40 0.06
N GLU A 45 -10.83 2.41 0.86
CA GLU A 45 -10.45 2.59 2.27
C GLU A 45 -8.93 2.59 2.45
N LEU A 46 -8.18 2.43 1.38
CA LEU A 46 -6.71 2.42 1.43
C LEU A 46 -6.16 3.83 1.25
N ASP A 47 -5.16 4.16 2.04
CA ASP A 47 -4.43 5.41 1.93
C ASP A 47 -2.96 5.12 1.68
N THR A 48 -2.29 6.05 1.02
CA THR A 48 -0.86 5.94 0.77
C THR A 48 -0.18 7.18 1.29
N LYS A 49 0.90 6.99 2.04
CA LYS A 49 1.79 8.07 2.46
C LYS A 49 3.13 7.89 1.78
N ILE A 50 3.69 9.00 1.32
CA ILE A 50 4.99 9.00 0.66
C ILE A 50 5.96 9.73 1.57
N THR A 51 7.07 9.05 1.90
CA THR A 51 8.14 9.62 2.69
C THR A 51 9.40 9.65 1.85
N THR A 52 10.21 10.69 2.05
CA THR A 52 11.48 10.84 1.36
C THR A 52 12.60 10.63 2.37
N GLY A 53 13.51 9.76 2.02
CA GLY A 53 14.60 9.43 2.93
C GLY A 53 15.97 9.53 2.28
#